data_fd8f9d0ced9e93710af882fed3bdda8f
#
_entry.id   fd8f9d0ced9e93710af882fed3bdda8f
#
_cell.length_a   1.000
_cell.length_b   1.000
_cell.length_c   1.000
_cell.angle_alpha   90.00
_cell.angle_beta   90.00
_cell.angle_gamma   90.00
#
_symmetry.space_group_name_H-M   'P 1'
#
loop_
_entity.id
_entity.type
_entity.pdbx_description
1 polymer ?
#
loop_
_entity_poly.entity_id
_entity_poly.type
_entity_poly.pdbx_seq_one_letter_code
_entity_poly.pdbx_strand_id
1 'polypeptide(L)'
;EAEEYVCRRILEMTGELEAPSNLDSLVDRAEQSQSLTYAAQQREAIRMAAQRQLLIVTGGPGTGKTTVARLVAKIYKKLGFLSKGQLIETDRSGLVAGYVGQTAGKVTDVVNSALGGILFIDEAYALARKGMDNDFGHEAIDTLVKLMEDHRDDLVVIVAGYTDEMHDFLTSNPGLISRFNKYIDFPDYTDDELMAILEMNAKRQGYSITDEAKQVVRSMLTGMTLSERMDFGNARGMRNTLEKLVQAQANRLAVCEGEITRDMLLTITE
;
A
#
# COMPACT_ATOMS: atom_id res chain seq x y z
N GLU A 1 -20.61 -34.30 -8.06
CA GLU A 1 -20.97 -32.97 -8.61
C GLU A 1 -21.66 -32.07 -7.58
N ALA A 2 -22.79 -32.49 -6.93
CA ALA A 2 -23.45 -31.66 -5.92
C ALA A 2 -22.61 -31.50 -4.65
N GLU A 3 -21.95 -32.56 -4.18
CA GLU A 3 -21.03 -32.53 -3.04
C GLU A 3 -19.76 -31.69 -3.35
N GLU A 4 -19.20 -31.82 -4.54
CA GLU A 4 -18.11 -31.00 -5.00
C GLU A 4 -18.49 -29.53 -5.09
N TYR A 5 -19.69 -29.23 -5.58
CA TYR A 5 -20.23 -27.87 -5.60
C TYR A 5 -20.38 -27.30 -4.18
N VAL A 6 -20.95 -28.08 -3.26
CA VAL A 6 -21.11 -27.66 -1.85
C VAL A 6 -19.79 -27.50 -1.16
N CYS A 7 -18.82 -28.43 -1.35
CA CYS A 7 -17.47 -28.29 -0.81
C CYS A 7 -16.73 -27.06 -1.37
N ARG A 8 -16.83 -26.83 -2.68
CA ARG A 8 -16.28 -25.62 -3.30
C ARG A 8 -16.93 -24.36 -2.73
N ARG A 9 -18.26 -24.38 -2.56
CA ARG A 9 -19.00 -23.24 -1.99
C ARG A 9 -18.67 -23.00 -0.52
N ILE A 10 -18.44 -24.06 0.28
CA ILE A 10 -17.97 -23.95 1.67
C ILE A 10 -16.55 -23.38 1.71
N LEU A 11 -15.64 -23.84 0.86
CA LEU A 11 -14.29 -23.30 0.74
C LEU A 11 -14.30 -21.84 0.28
N GLU A 12 -15.14 -21.48 -0.68
CA GLU A 12 -15.37 -20.09 -1.09
C GLU A 12 -15.93 -19.23 0.06
N MET A 13 -16.83 -19.78 0.89
CA MET A 13 -17.40 -19.09 2.05
C MET A 13 -16.39 -18.94 3.21
N THR A 14 -15.44 -19.86 3.35
CA THR A 14 -14.36 -19.77 4.33
C THR A 14 -13.24 -18.81 3.87
N GLY A 15 -13.29 -18.37 2.62
CA GLY A 15 -12.31 -17.44 2.04
C GLY A 15 -10.90 -18.02 1.87
N GLU A 16 -10.76 -19.34 1.92
CA GLU A 16 -9.51 -20.04 1.60
C GLU A 16 -9.51 -20.45 0.14
N LEU A 17 -8.94 -19.59 -0.69
CA LEU A 17 -8.55 -19.97 -2.05
C LEU A 17 -7.15 -20.60 -1.98
N GLU A 18 -6.95 -21.75 -2.62
CA GLU A 18 -5.60 -22.28 -2.81
C GLU A 18 -4.79 -21.27 -3.64
N ALA A 19 -3.64 -20.87 -3.14
CA ALA A 19 -2.74 -20.01 -3.90
C ALA A 19 -2.40 -20.72 -5.22
N PRO A 20 -2.47 -20.02 -6.36
CA PRO A 20 -2.12 -20.63 -7.64
C PRO A 20 -0.69 -21.16 -7.59
N SER A 21 -0.46 -22.35 -8.13
CA SER A 21 0.86 -23.00 -8.17
C SER A 21 1.95 -22.18 -8.88
N ASN A 22 1.56 -21.18 -9.67
CA ASN A 22 2.45 -20.28 -10.40
C ASN A 22 2.57 -18.88 -9.78
N LEU A 23 2.04 -18.64 -8.57
CA LEU A 23 2.02 -17.31 -7.95
C LEU A 23 3.41 -16.72 -7.79
N ASP A 24 4.38 -17.48 -7.28
CA ASP A 24 5.76 -17.01 -7.12
C ASP A 24 6.36 -16.58 -8.46
N SER A 25 6.13 -17.33 -9.53
CA SER A 25 6.60 -16.96 -10.87
C SER A 25 5.94 -15.67 -11.40
N LEU A 26 4.71 -15.37 -10.99
CA LEU A 26 4.02 -14.12 -11.34
C LEU A 26 4.58 -12.94 -10.54
N VAL A 27 4.91 -13.15 -9.27
CA VAL A 27 5.58 -12.15 -8.42
C VAL A 27 6.97 -11.82 -9.01
N ASP A 28 7.78 -12.83 -9.35
CA ASP A 28 9.10 -12.64 -9.94
C ASP A 28 9.03 -11.87 -11.27
N ARG A 29 8.07 -12.19 -12.14
CA ARG A 29 7.83 -11.43 -13.39
C ARG A 29 7.40 -9.99 -13.13
N ALA A 30 6.60 -9.76 -12.09
CA ALA A 30 6.19 -8.41 -11.72
C ALA A 30 7.38 -7.59 -11.21
N GLU A 31 8.26 -8.17 -10.41
CA GLU A 31 9.53 -7.56 -9.98
C GLU A 31 10.40 -7.19 -11.18
N GLN A 32 10.62 -8.14 -12.09
CA GLN A 32 11.41 -7.91 -13.31
C GLN A 32 10.82 -6.79 -14.17
N SER A 33 9.50 -6.79 -14.38
CA SER A 33 8.82 -5.80 -15.24
C SER A 33 8.85 -4.39 -14.67
N GLN A 34 8.98 -4.25 -13.35
CA GLN A 34 8.99 -2.97 -12.65
C GLN A 34 10.40 -2.57 -12.19
N SER A 35 11.40 -3.42 -12.42
CA SER A 35 12.77 -3.25 -11.89
C SER A 35 12.77 -3.01 -10.38
N LEU A 36 11.92 -3.76 -9.65
CA LEU A 36 11.72 -3.70 -8.21
C LEU A 36 12.01 -5.07 -7.61
N THR A 37 12.56 -5.10 -6.40
CA THR A 37 12.61 -6.31 -5.56
C THR A 37 11.73 -6.07 -4.35
N TYR A 38 10.77 -6.96 -4.12
CA TYR A 38 9.88 -6.86 -2.96
C TYR A 38 10.58 -7.42 -1.71
N ALA A 39 10.42 -6.73 -0.58
CA ALA A 39 10.82 -7.27 0.72
C ALA A 39 10.05 -8.56 1.04
N ALA A 40 10.61 -9.41 1.90
CA ALA A 40 10.03 -10.72 2.23
C ALA A 40 8.56 -10.59 2.69
N GLN A 41 8.25 -9.57 3.50
CA GLN A 41 6.90 -9.29 3.98
C GLN A 41 5.95 -8.83 2.87
N GLN A 42 6.44 -8.09 1.89
CA GLN A 42 5.64 -7.69 0.73
C GLN A 42 5.32 -8.90 -0.15
N ARG A 43 6.26 -9.83 -0.34
CA ARG A 43 6.01 -11.11 -1.03
C ARG A 43 5.02 -11.98 -0.26
N GLU A 44 5.14 -12.01 1.07
CA GLU A 44 4.18 -12.74 1.91
C GLU A 44 2.79 -12.12 1.86
N ALA A 45 2.68 -10.78 1.87
CA ALA A 45 1.43 -10.07 1.68
C ALA A 45 0.73 -10.47 0.38
N ILE A 46 1.49 -10.58 -0.71
CA ILE A 46 0.96 -10.99 -2.01
C ILE A 46 0.47 -12.45 -1.97
N ARG A 47 1.21 -13.36 -1.31
CA ARG A 47 0.80 -14.76 -1.13
C ARG A 47 -0.47 -14.87 -0.30
N MET A 48 -0.54 -14.15 0.82
CA MET A 48 -1.71 -14.17 1.70
C MET A 48 -2.92 -13.53 1.03
N ALA A 49 -2.73 -12.44 0.30
CA ALA A 49 -3.79 -11.81 -0.48
C ALA A 49 -4.34 -12.76 -1.55
N ALA A 50 -3.48 -13.55 -2.21
CA ALA A 50 -3.90 -14.53 -3.22
C ALA A 50 -4.80 -15.65 -2.68
N GLN A 51 -4.91 -15.78 -1.38
CA GLN A 51 -5.73 -16.79 -0.72
C GLN A 51 -7.05 -16.24 -0.15
N ARG A 52 -7.25 -14.89 -0.14
CA ARG A 52 -8.40 -14.27 0.57
C ARG A 52 -8.80 -12.93 -0.04
N GLN A 53 -10.08 -12.60 0.11
CA GLN A 53 -10.70 -11.40 -0.43
C GLN A 53 -10.59 -10.17 0.49
N LEU A 54 -10.24 -10.36 1.78
CA LEU A 54 -10.20 -9.28 2.78
C LEU A 54 -8.89 -9.30 3.54
N LEU A 55 -8.21 -8.16 3.57
CA LEU A 55 -6.86 -8.05 4.08
C LEU A 55 -6.65 -6.77 4.89
N ILE A 56 -6.01 -6.92 6.03
CA ILE A 56 -5.50 -5.81 6.85
C ILE A 56 -4.02 -5.67 6.58
N VAL A 57 -3.59 -4.46 6.29
CA VAL A 57 -2.18 -4.12 6.10
C VAL A 57 -1.79 -3.06 7.12
N THR A 58 -0.90 -3.42 8.05
CA THR A 58 -0.39 -2.49 9.06
C THR A 58 1.05 -2.07 8.76
N GLY A 59 1.54 -1.07 9.46
CA GLY A 59 2.91 -0.58 9.34
C GLY A 59 3.02 0.93 9.19
N GLY A 60 4.23 1.44 9.33
CA GLY A 60 4.57 2.84 9.28
C GLY A 60 4.28 3.52 7.92
N PRO A 61 4.43 4.85 7.84
CA PRO A 61 4.27 5.57 6.58
C PRO A 61 5.38 5.18 5.60
N GLY A 62 5.04 5.06 4.31
CA GLY A 62 6.01 4.78 3.26
C GLY A 62 6.58 3.36 3.22
N THR A 63 6.01 2.39 3.97
CA THR A 63 6.42 0.96 3.94
C THR A 63 5.92 0.18 2.71
N GLY A 64 5.23 0.84 1.76
CA GLY A 64 4.85 0.24 0.49
C GLY A 64 3.47 -0.41 0.44
N LYS A 65 2.60 -0.19 1.44
CA LYS A 65 1.24 -0.76 1.53
C LYS A 65 0.43 -0.59 0.24
N THR A 66 0.30 0.63 -0.25
CA THR A 66 -0.42 0.93 -1.51
C THR A 66 0.26 0.29 -2.73
N THR A 67 1.60 0.21 -2.76
CA THR A 67 2.33 -0.43 -3.87
C THR A 67 1.99 -1.90 -3.98
N VAL A 68 1.92 -2.59 -2.84
CA VAL A 68 1.53 -4.01 -2.77
C VAL A 68 0.07 -4.17 -3.17
N ALA A 69 -0.85 -3.32 -2.71
CA ALA A 69 -2.26 -3.37 -3.13
C ALA A 69 -2.43 -3.27 -4.65
N ARG A 70 -1.68 -2.37 -5.30
CA ARG A 70 -1.66 -2.25 -6.79
C ARG A 70 -1.15 -3.49 -7.48
N LEU A 71 -0.15 -4.14 -6.90
CA LEU A 71 0.39 -5.38 -7.46
C LEU A 71 -0.62 -6.51 -7.32
N VAL A 72 -1.23 -6.66 -6.13
CA VAL A 72 -2.28 -7.65 -5.87
C VAL A 72 -3.42 -7.50 -6.89
N ALA A 73 -3.87 -6.27 -7.17
CA ALA A 73 -4.90 -6.01 -8.18
C ALA A 73 -4.52 -6.54 -9.57
N LYS A 74 -3.28 -6.31 -10.01
CA LYS A 74 -2.78 -6.80 -11.29
C LYS A 74 -2.66 -8.32 -11.34
N ILE A 75 -2.19 -8.94 -10.25
CA ILE A 75 -2.05 -10.40 -10.14
C ILE A 75 -3.44 -11.03 -10.18
N TYR A 76 -4.40 -10.54 -9.40
CA TYR A 76 -5.76 -11.08 -9.34
C TYR A 76 -6.48 -10.99 -10.68
N LYS A 77 -6.30 -9.89 -11.41
CA LYS A 77 -6.80 -9.80 -12.78
C LYS A 77 -6.20 -10.89 -13.68
N LYS A 78 -4.87 -11.09 -13.62
CA LYS A 78 -4.18 -12.11 -14.45
C LYS A 78 -4.59 -13.54 -14.09
N LEU A 79 -4.97 -13.77 -12.84
CA LEU A 79 -5.44 -15.07 -12.35
C LEU A 79 -6.93 -15.28 -12.57
N GLY A 80 -7.68 -14.26 -13.02
CA GLY A 80 -9.11 -14.32 -13.25
C GLY A 80 -9.96 -14.26 -11.97
N PHE A 81 -9.37 -13.90 -10.82
CA PHE A 81 -10.10 -13.68 -9.57
C PHE A 81 -10.86 -12.36 -9.56
N LEU A 82 -10.39 -11.37 -10.27
CA LEU A 82 -11.02 -10.07 -10.44
C LEU A 82 -11.29 -9.80 -11.92
N SER A 83 -12.50 -9.37 -12.23
CA SER A 83 -12.93 -9.14 -13.62
C SER A 83 -12.19 -7.98 -14.28
N LYS A 84 -11.89 -6.90 -13.55
CA LYS A 84 -11.24 -5.69 -14.07
C LYS A 84 -9.83 -5.47 -13.54
N GLY A 85 -9.60 -5.67 -12.22
CA GLY A 85 -8.29 -5.54 -11.56
C GLY A 85 -7.82 -4.10 -11.40
N GLN A 86 -8.73 -3.12 -11.32
CA GLN A 86 -8.42 -1.75 -10.92
C GLN A 86 -8.20 -1.68 -9.40
N LEU A 87 -7.47 -0.64 -8.97
CA LEU A 87 -7.35 -0.23 -7.57
C LEU A 87 -8.06 1.11 -7.40
N ILE A 88 -9.04 1.14 -6.51
CA ILE A 88 -9.66 2.38 -6.03
C ILE A 88 -9.08 2.68 -4.66
N GLU A 89 -8.35 3.79 -4.56
CA GLU A 89 -7.76 4.27 -3.32
C GLU A 89 -8.68 5.32 -2.70
N THR A 90 -8.95 5.19 -1.41
CA THR A 90 -9.77 6.12 -0.66
C THR A 90 -9.31 6.22 0.79
N ASP A 91 -9.82 7.19 1.50
CA ASP A 91 -9.67 7.41 2.94
C ASP A 91 -11.00 7.81 3.57
N ARG A 92 -10.99 8.25 4.84
CA ARG A 92 -12.20 8.76 5.50
C ARG A 92 -12.90 9.85 4.68
N SER A 93 -12.16 10.78 4.09
CA SER A 93 -12.73 11.91 3.35
C SER A 93 -13.48 11.47 2.09
N GLY A 94 -13.03 10.38 1.48
CA GLY A 94 -13.67 9.76 0.32
C GLY A 94 -14.94 8.96 0.67
N LEU A 95 -15.08 8.49 1.91
CA LEU A 95 -16.18 7.63 2.35
C LEU A 95 -17.26 8.36 3.16
N VAL A 96 -16.89 9.33 3.98
CA VAL A 96 -17.80 10.04 4.87
C VAL A 96 -18.29 11.34 4.20
N ALA A 97 -19.59 11.60 4.28
CA ALA A 97 -20.19 12.84 3.81
C ALA A 97 -20.31 13.88 4.95
N GLY A 98 -20.48 15.15 4.59
CA GLY A 98 -20.63 16.23 5.54
C GLY A 98 -22.07 16.42 6.08
N TYR A 99 -23.05 15.69 5.54
CA TYR A 99 -24.46 15.85 5.90
C TYR A 99 -25.13 14.50 6.19
N VAL A 100 -26.14 14.56 7.07
CA VAL A 100 -26.94 13.40 7.49
C VAL A 100 -27.52 12.67 6.27
N GLY A 101 -27.44 11.34 6.25
CA GLY A 101 -28.06 10.49 5.23
C GLY A 101 -27.33 10.43 3.86
N GLN A 102 -26.19 11.08 3.71
CA GLN A 102 -25.41 11.05 2.47
C GLN A 102 -24.23 10.08 2.48
N THR A 103 -23.80 9.63 3.66
CA THR A 103 -22.63 8.77 3.82
C THR A 103 -22.86 7.40 3.18
N ALA A 104 -23.99 6.77 3.40
CA ALA A 104 -24.30 5.46 2.81
C ALA A 104 -24.27 5.49 1.27
N GLY A 105 -24.81 6.56 0.66
CA GLY A 105 -24.75 6.75 -0.80
C GLY A 105 -23.31 6.89 -1.30
N LYS A 106 -22.51 7.71 -0.62
CA LYS A 106 -21.10 7.94 -0.97
C LYS A 106 -20.25 6.66 -0.87
N VAL A 107 -20.44 5.88 0.20
CA VAL A 107 -19.78 4.57 0.35
C VAL A 107 -20.20 3.63 -0.79
N THR A 108 -21.50 3.60 -1.13
CA THR A 108 -22.01 2.77 -2.22
C THR A 108 -21.38 3.15 -3.56
N ASP A 109 -21.24 4.43 -3.87
CA ASP A 109 -20.62 4.89 -5.10
C ASP A 109 -19.14 4.48 -5.20
N VAL A 110 -18.40 4.62 -4.10
CA VAL A 110 -16.99 4.21 -4.02
C VAL A 110 -16.86 2.69 -4.20
N VAL A 111 -17.66 1.90 -3.50
CA VAL A 111 -17.66 0.44 -3.63
C VAL A 111 -18.02 0.02 -5.06
N ASN A 112 -19.05 0.61 -5.66
CA ASN A 112 -19.44 0.33 -7.03
C ASN A 112 -18.31 0.63 -8.04
N SER A 113 -17.54 1.69 -7.80
CA SER A 113 -16.37 2.01 -8.63
C SER A 113 -15.24 0.98 -8.49
N ALA A 114 -15.18 0.27 -7.36
CA ALA A 114 -14.17 -0.75 -7.07
C ALA A 114 -14.59 -2.16 -7.53
N LEU A 115 -15.85 -2.39 -7.92
CA LEU A 115 -16.33 -3.71 -8.35
C LEU A 115 -15.52 -4.24 -9.54
N GLY A 116 -15.09 -5.46 -9.43
CA GLY A 116 -14.15 -6.11 -10.36
C GLY A 116 -12.68 -5.83 -10.04
N GLY A 117 -12.39 -5.18 -8.91
CA GLY A 117 -11.07 -4.75 -8.50
C GLY A 117 -10.86 -4.74 -7.00
N ILE A 118 -9.97 -3.86 -6.56
CA ILE A 118 -9.61 -3.69 -5.15
C ILE A 118 -10.05 -2.32 -4.65
N LEU A 119 -10.73 -2.29 -3.52
CA LEU A 119 -10.93 -1.10 -2.71
C LEU A 119 -9.84 -1.04 -1.63
N PHE A 120 -8.98 -0.03 -1.70
CA PHE A 120 -7.93 0.23 -0.72
C PHE A 120 -8.32 1.44 0.13
N ILE A 121 -8.48 1.22 1.43
CA ILE A 121 -8.85 2.27 2.39
C ILE A 121 -7.62 2.59 3.23
N ASP A 122 -7.00 3.73 2.98
CA ASP A 122 -5.87 4.19 3.79
C ASP A 122 -6.34 4.87 5.06
N GLU A 123 -5.56 4.73 6.12
CA GLU A 123 -5.90 5.26 7.47
C GLU A 123 -7.33 4.90 7.90
N ALA A 124 -7.74 3.63 7.66
CA ALA A 124 -9.11 3.16 7.88
C ALA A 124 -9.59 3.39 9.33
N TYR A 125 -8.67 3.42 10.31
CA TYR A 125 -8.97 3.74 11.70
C TYR A 125 -9.62 5.14 11.86
N ALA A 126 -9.40 6.05 10.93
CA ALA A 126 -10.03 7.35 10.96
C ALA A 126 -11.57 7.28 10.86
N LEU A 127 -12.13 6.18 10.32
CA LEU A 127 -13.59 5.94 10.29
C LEU A 127 -14.17 5.66 11.68
N ALA A 128 -13.39 5.09 12.60
CA ALA A 128 -13.83 4.72 13.95
C ALA A 128 -13.50 5.77 15.03
N ARG A 129 -12.87 6.92 14.67
CA ARG A 129 -12.54 7.97 15.63
C ARG A 129 -13.79 8.51 16.31
N LYS A 130 -13.81 8.45 17.64
CA LYS A 130 -14.85 9.05 18.49
C LYS A 130 -14.55 10.55 18.67
N GLY A 131 -15.51 11.44 18.44
CA GLY A 131 -15.23 12.83 18.81
C GLY A 131 -16.09 13.96 18.29
N MET A 132 -17.15 13.70 17.52
CA MET A 132 -18.13 14.74 17.17
C MET A 132 -19.56 14.18 17.27
N ASP A 133 -20.49 14.97 17.76
CA ASP A 133 -21.92 14.59 17.94
C ASP A 133 -22.65 14.19 16.63
N ASN A 134 -21.99 14.27 15.49
CA ASN A 134 -22.46 13.84 14.17
C ASN A 134 -21.36 13.07 13.41
N ASP A 135 -20.78 12.04 14.05
CA ASP A 135 -19.76 11.23 13.38
C ASP A 135 -20.42 10.15 12.50
N PHE A 136 -20.47 10.41 11.20
CA PHE A 136 -20.99 9.47 10.18
C PHE A 136 -20.00 8.35 9.81
N GLY A 137 -18.88 8.22 10.52
CA GLY A 137 -17.90 7.15 10.29
C GLY A 137 -18.47 5.77 10.58
N HIS A 138 -19.28 5.62 11.63
CA HIS A 138 -19.97 4.36 11.92
C HIS A 138 -20.97 3.99 10.82
N GLU A 139 -21.74 4.94 10.27
CA GLU A 139 -22.63 4.72 9.13
C GLU A 139 -21.84 4.24 7.91
N ALA A 140 -20.65 4.79 7.68
CA ALA A 140 -19.76 4.34 6.62
C ALA A 140 -19.28 2.90 6.84
N ILE A 141 -18.88 2.54 8.06
CA ILE A 141 -18.46 1.18 8.42
C ILE A 141 -19.60 0.18 8.23
N ASP A 142 -20.78 0.46 8.73
CA ASP A 142 -21.95 -0.43 8.62
C ASP A 142 -22.33 -0.67 7.15
N THR A 143 -22.33 0.39 6.35
CA THR A 143 -22.60 0.32 4.92
C THR A 143 -21.52 -0.48 4.19
N LEU A 144 -20.25 -0.24 4.51
CA LEU A 144 -19.12 -0.96 3.93
C LEU A 144 -19.20 -2.46 4.24
N VAL A 145 -19.44 -2.84 5.51
CA VAL A 145 -19.57 -4.23 5.95
C VAL A 145 -20.66 -4.97 5.17
N LYS A 146 -21.80 -4.31 4.93
CA LYS A 146 -22.89 -4.87 4.13
C LYS A 146 -22.48 -5.06 2.68
N LEU A 147 -21.93 -4.03 2.05
CA LEU A 147 -21.54 -4.08 0.62
C LEU A 147 -20.40 -5.07 0.36
N MET A 148 -19.49 -5.26 1.31
CA MET A 148 -18.45 -6.29 1.24
C MET A 148 -19.03 -7.69 1.19
N GLU A 149 -20.13 -7.96 1.90
CA GLU A 149 -20.84 -9.23 1.85
C GLU A 149 -21.61 -9.40 0.54
N ASP A 150 -22.32 -8.35 0.11
CA ASP A 150 -23.14 -8.37 -1.10
C ASP A 150 -22.30 -8.58 -2.37
N HIS A 151 -21.02 -8.13 -2.38
CA HIS A 151 -20.12 -8.16 -3.54
C HIS A 151 -18.87 -9.02 -3.34
N ARG A 152 -18.88 -9.94 -2.38
CA ARG A 152 -17.71 -10.75 -2.00
C ARG A 152 -17.08 -11.55 -3.16
N ASP A 153 -17.81 -11.81 -4.25
CA ASP A 153 -17.32 -12.64 -5.36
C ASP A 153 -16.45 -11.85 -6.37
N ASP A 154 -16.53 -10.50 -6.40
CA ASP A 154 -15.79 -9.67 -7.37
C ASP A 154 -15.29 -8.34 -6.75
N LEU A 155 -15.05 -8.34 -5.44
CA LEU A 155 -14.50 -7.21 -4.70
C LEU A 155 -13.50 -7.69 -3.66
N VAL A 156 -12.31 -7.14 -3.69
CA VAL A 156 -11.31 -7.28 -2.61
C VAL A 156 -11.23 -5.96 -1.84
N VAL A 157 -11.27 -6.03 -0.51
CA VAL A 157 -11.08 -4.85 0.33
C VAL A 157 -9.80 -4.99 1.13
N ILE A 158 -8.95 -3.98 1.01
CA ILE A 158 -7.71 -3.86 1.79
C ILE A 158 -7.85 -2.61 2.66
N VAL A 159 -7.75 -2.78 3.97
CA VAL A 159 -7.71 -1.68 4.93
C VAL A 159 -6.29 -1.51 5.46
N ALA A 160 -5.81 -0.28 5.50
CA ALA A 160 -4.45 0.03 5.89
C ALA A 160 -4.42 1.10 7.01
N GLY A 161 -3.41 1.01 7.86
CA GLY A 161 -3.20 1.98 8.95
C GLY A 161 -2.05 1.59 9.86
N TYR A 162 -1.91 2.31 10.97
CA TYR A 162 -0.97 1.97 12.03
C TYR A 162 -1.51 0.81 12.87
N THR A 163 -0.62 -0.02 13.39
CA THR A 163 -0.97 -1.30 14.03
C THR A 163 -1.93 -1.11 15.20
N ASP A 164 -1.64 -0.19 16.12
CA ASP A 164 -2.44 0.02 17.32
C ASP A 164 -3.84 0.58 16.98
N GLU A 165 -3.90 1.59 16.10
CA GLU A 165 -5.14 2.22 15.67
C GLU A 165 -6.02 1.27 14.85
N MET A 166 -5.42 0.36 14.08
CA MET A 166 -6.16 -0.65 13.32
C MET A 166 -6.82 -1.68 14.23
N HIS A 167 -6.25 -1.99 15.39
CA HIS A 167 -6.90 -2.84 16.39
C HIS A 167 -8.20 -2.18 16.89
N ASP A 168 -8.15 -0.89 17.23
CA ASP A 168 -9.34 -0.14 17.67
C ASP A 168 -10.40 -0.03 16.58
N PHE A 169 -9.98 0.17 15.32
CA PHE A 169 -10.87 0.18 14.17
C PHE A 169 -11.64 -1.14 14.04
N LEU A 170 -10.96 -2.26 14.10
CA LEU A 170 -11.60 -3.58 13.94
C LEU A 170 -12.55 -3.89 15.09
N THR A 171 -12.18 -3.53 16.33
CA THR A 171 -13.02 -3.75 17.50
C THR A 171 -14.23 -2.81 17.56
N SER A 172 -14.25 -1.77 16.74
CA SER A 172 -15.39 -0.82 16.67
C SER A 172 -16.67 -1.44 16.10
N ASN A 173 -16.57 -2.53 15.32
CA ASN A 173 -17.71 -3.21 14.72
C ASN A 173 -17.48 -4.73 14.62
N PRO A 174 -18.36 -5.56 15.20
CA PRO A 174 -18.23 -7.01 15.14
C PRO A 174 -18.20 -7.58 13.71
N GLY A 175 -18.84 -6.90 12.77
CA GLY A 175 -18.83 -7.28 11.35
C GLY A 175 -17.45 -7.11 10.71
N LEU A 176 -16.63 -6.16 11.18
CA LEU A 176 -15.24 -6.02 10.74
C LEU A 176 -14.40 -7.19 11.26
N ILE A 177 -14.46 -7.51 12.55
CA ILE A 177 -13.69 -8.61 13.15
C ILE A 177 -13.98 -9.93 12.44
N SER A 178 -15.23 -10.22 12.15
CA SER A 178 -15.62 -11.49 11.53
C SER A 178 -15.13 -11.63 10.09
N ARG A 179 -14.91 -10.53 9.38
CA ARG A 179 -14.52 -10.50 7.97
C ARG A 179 -13.04 -10.31 7.78
N PHE A 180 -12.43 -9.38 8.52
CA PHE A 180 -11.00 -9.11 8.47
C PHE A 180 -10.25 -10.00 9.46
N ASN A 181 -9.78 -11.15 9.02
CA ASN A 181 -9.07 -12.12 9.86
C ASN A 181 -7.60 -12.33 9.45
N LYS A 182 -7.11 -11.56 8.50
CA LYS A 182 -5.73 -11.60 8.04
C LYS A 182 -5.05 -10.24 8.21
N TYR A 183 -3.95 -10.29 8.92
CA TYR A 183 -3.08 -9.16 9.22
C TYR A 183 -1.76 -9.37 8.52
N ILE A 184 -1.29 -8.35 7.83
CA ILE A 184 0.06 -8.28 7.29
C ILE A 184 0.71 -7.03 7.83
N ASP A 185 1.77 -7.23 8.59
CA ASP A 185 2.56 -6.13 9.12
C ASP A 185 3.74 -5.85 8.20
N PHE A 186 3.89 -4.59 7.81
CA PHE A 186 5.03 -4.08 7.07
C PHE A 186 5.96 -3.35 8.05
N PRO A 187 7.03 -3.99 8.51
CA PRO A 187 8.00 -3.32 9.35
C PRO A 187 8.70 -2.19 8.59
N ASP A 188 9.34 -1.31 9.32
CA ASP A 188 10.19 -0.29 8.74
C ASP A 188 11.34 -0.93 7.96
N TYR A 189 11.74 -0.28 6.88
CA TYR A 189 12.87 -0.69 6.08
C TYR A 189 14.19 -0.54 6.85
N THR A 190 15.09 -1.48 6.65
CA THR A 190 16.48 -1.37 7.07
C THR A 190 17.21 -0.26 6.29
N ASP A 191 18.37 0.19 6.79
CA ASP A 191 19.18 1.19 6.10
C ASP A 191 19.61 0.71 4.71
N ASP A 192 19.92 -0.55 4.55
CA ASP A 192 20.29 -1.12 3.26
C ASP A 192 19.13 -1.14 2.27
N GLU A 193 17.92 -1.47 2.72
CA GLU A 193 16.71 -1.40 1.90
C GLU A 193 16.37 0.03 1.51
N LEU A 194 16.51 0.99 2.44
CA LEU A 194 16.31 2.42 2.17
C LEU A 194 17.32 2.92 1.12
N MET A 195 18.59 2.54 1.22
CA MET A 195 19.59 2.89 0.22
C MET A 195 19.29 2.28 -1.15
N ALA A 196 18.84 1.03 -1.20
CA ALA A 196 18.40 0.39 -2.44
C ALA A 196 17.21 1.13 -3.08
N ILE A 197 16.25 1.59 -2.26
CA ILE A 197 15.10 2.41 -2.71
C ILE A 197 15.58 3.75 -3.30
N LEU A 198 16.57 4.41 -2.67
CA LEU A 198 17.15 5.65 -3.18
C LEU A 198 17.77 5.44 -4.57
N GLU A 199 18.65 4.44 -4.69
CA GLU A 199 19.34 4.13 -5.94
C GLU A 199 18.36 3.78 -7.06
N MET A 200 17.35 2.98 -6.75
CA MET A 200 16.32 2.62 -7.71
C MET A 200 15.53 3.86 -8.18
N ASN A 201 15.14 4.75 -7.27
CA ASN A 201 14.41 5.97 -7.61
C ASN A 201 15.28 6.92 -8.45
N ALA A 202 16.57 7.09 -8.10
CA ALA A 202 17.53 7.87 -8.87
C ALA A 202 17.66 7.32 -10.30
N LYS A 203 17.90 6.02 -10.43
CA LYS A 203 18.00 5.34 -11.75
C LYS A 203 16.75 5.50 -12.60
N ARG A 204 15.56 5.41 -12.01
CA ARG A 204 14.29 5.64 -12.72
C ARG A 204 14.14 7.05 -13.28
N GLN A 205 14.74 8.05 -12.60
CA GLN A 205 14.77 9.44 -13.03
C GLN A 205 15.97 9.77 -13.92
N GLY A 206 16.82 8.77 -14.23
CA GLY A 206 18.00 8.91 -15.07
C GLY A 206 19.24 9.43 -14.34
N TYR A 207 19.21 9.50 -13.00
CA TYR A 207 20.37 9.91 -12.19
C TYR A 207 21.21 8.73 -11.75
N SER A 208 22.52 8.97 -11.61
CA SER A 208 23.46 8.14 -10.86
C SER A 208 23.90 8.86 -9.59
N ILE A 209 24.22 8.12 -8.54
CA ILE A 209 24.70 8.68 -7.25
C ILE A 209 26.07 8.13 -7.00
N THR A 210 27.06 9.01 -6.72
CA THR A 210 28.43 8.56 -6.41
C THR A 210 28.50 7.85 -5.07
N ASP A 211 29.54 7.06 -4.84
CA ASP A 211 29.69 6.31 -3.60
C ASP A 211 29.90 7.24 -2.39
N GLU A 212 30.55 8.39 -2.58
CA GLU A 212 30.71 9.43 -1.57
C GLU A 212 29.36 10.00 -1.16
N ALA A 213 28.51 10.37 -2.12
CA ALA A 213 27.16 10.86 -1.85
C ALA A 213 26.28 9.79 -1.16
N LYS A 214 26.43 8.51 -1.53
CA LYS A 214 25.77 7.40 -0.83
C LYS A 214 26.21 7.29 0.62
N GLN A 215 27.51 7.48 0.90
CA GLN A 215 28.02 7.43 2.27
C GLN A 215 27.44 8.55 3.14
N VAL A 216 27.28 9.75 2.58
CA VAL A 216 26.64 10.88 3.28
C VAL A 216 25.19 10.52 3.66
N VAL A 217 24.41 9.99 2.72
CA VAL A 217 23.02 9.58 3.00
C VAL A 217 22.99 8.45 4.02
N ARG A 218 23.88 7.45 3.92
CA ARG A 218 23.95 6.35 4.89
C ARG A 218 24.29 6.86 6.30
N SER A 219 25.22 7.79 6.40
CA SER A 219 25.58 8.42 7.69
C SER A 219 24.40 9.19 8.29
N MET A 220 23.64 9.89 7.47
CA MET A 220 22.40 10.55 7.88
C MET A 220 21.40 9.54 8.45
N LEU A 221 21.13 8.43 7.74
CA LEU A 221 20.21 7.39 8.20
C LEU A 221 20.65 6.78 9.53
N THR A 222 21.92 6.39 9.64
CA THR A 222 22.48 5.76 10.86
C THR A 222 22.47 6.71 12.06
N GLY A 223 22.59 8.02 11.82
CA GLY A 223 22.58 9.04 12.88
C GLY A 223 21.20 9.44 13.39
N MET A 224 20.13 9.00 12.76
CA MET A 224 18.75 9.33 13.17
C MET A 224 18.37 8.66 14.50
N THR A 225 17.74 9.43 15.37
CA THR A 225 17.02 8.93 16.53
C THR A 225 15.76 8.17 16.12
N LEU A 226 15.17 7.40 17.04
CA LEU A 226 13.90 6.70 16.78
C LEU A 226 12.78 7.66 16.36
N SER A 227 12.67 8.84 17.01
CA SER A 227 11.66 9.84 16.62
C SER A 227 11.90 10.37 15.21
N GLU A 228 13.14 10.71 14.86
CA GLU A 228 13.48 11.18 13.52
C GLU A 228 13.23 10.11 12.45
N ARG A 229 13.43 8.84 12.78
CA ARG A 229 13.11 7.70 11.90
C ARG A 229 11.62 7.60 11.62
N MET A 230 10.78 7.75 12.65
CA MET A 230 9.32 7.74 12.49
C MET A 230 8.87 8.89 11.60
N ASP A 231 9.39 10.10 11.83
CA ASP A 231 9.07 11.30 11.04
C ASP A 231 9.61 11.22 9.61
N PHE A 232 10.73 10.53 9.40
CA PHE A 232 11.34 10.33 8.09
C PHE A 232 10.40 9.58 7.14
N GLY A 233 9.68 8.58 7.63
CA GLY A 233 8.62 7.90 6.88
C GLY A 233 9.14 7.00 5.74
N ASN A 234 10.19 6.22 6.02
CA ASN A 234 10.65 5.12 5.15
C ASN A 234 10.91 5.54 3.68
N ALA A 235 10.33 4.83 2.71
CA ALA A 235 10.51 5.12 1.28
C ALA A 235 10.01 6.52 0.87
N ARG A 236 9.07 7.12 1.63
CA ARG A 236 8.66 8.52 1.42
C ARG A 236 9.82 9.47 1.75
N GLY A 237 10.50 9.22 2.88
CA GLY A 237 11.70 9.97 3.29
C GLY A 237 12.82 9.86 2.25
N MET A 238 13.07 8.66 1.72
CA MET A 238 14.08 8.47 0.67
C MET A 238 13.74 9.20 -0.63
N ARG A 239 12.46 9.30 -0.99
CA ARG A 239 12.01 10.10 -2.13
C ARG A 239 12.30 11.59 -1.91
N ASN A 240 11.94 12.12 -0.74
CA ASN A 240 12.23 13.51 -0.37
C ASN A 240 13.74 13.77 -0.32
N THR A 241 14.54 12.81 0.13
CA THR A 241 16.01 12.89 0.13
C THR A 241 16.54 12.99 -1.30
N LEU A 242 16.05 12.17 -2.22
CA LEU A 242 16.45 12.26 -3.64
C LEU A 242 16.12 13.63 -4.23
N GLU A 243 14.93 14.16 -3.96
CA GLU A 243 14.54 15.51 -4.42
C GLU A 243 15.49 16.59 -3.90
N LYS A 244 15.90 16.50 -2.61
CA LYS A 244 16.89 17.42 -2.03
C LYS A 244 18.27 17.28 -2.67
N LEU A 245 18.70 16.05 -2.95
CA LEU A 245 19.98 15.81 -3.63
C LEU A 245 19.99 16.37 -5.05
N VAL A 246 18.91 16.18 -5.81
CA VAL A 246 18.76 16.76 -7.16
C VAL A 246 18.74 18.28 -7.10
N GLN A 247 18.05 18.89 -6.12
CA GLN A 247 18.04 20.33 -5.92
C GLN A 247 19.42 20.87 -5.55
N ALA A 248 20.16 20.20 -4.65
CA ALA A 248 21.51 20.58 -4.28
C ALA A 248 22.45 20.55 -5.48
N GLN A 249 22.36 19.49 -6.30
CA GLN A 249 23.09 19.38 -7.55
C GLN A 249 22.79 20.53 -8.51
N ALA A 250 21.49 20.84 -8.73
CA ALA A 250 21.09 21.93 -9.61
C ALA A 250 21.65 23.28 -9.12
N ASN A 251 21.60 23.55 -7.80
CA ASN A 251 22.13 24.76 -7.20
C ASN A 251 23.67 24.87 -7.39
N ARG A 252 24.39 23.76 -7.21
CA ARG A 252 25.84 23.71 -7.42
C ARG A 252 26.21 23.99 -8.88
N LEU A 253 25.50 23.38 -9.82
CA LEU A 253 25.75 23.57 -11.24
C LEU A 253 25.40 24.99 -11.72
N ALA A 254 24.41 25.65 -11.11
CA ALA A 254 24.01 27.00 -11.45
C ALA A 254 25.11 28.05 -11.17
N VAL A 255 26.03 27.76 -10.25
CA VAL A 255 27.17 28.63 -9.92
C VAL A 255 28.52 28.13 -10.50
N CYS A 256 28.48 27.06 -11.29
CA CYS A 256 29.68 26.49 -11.90
C CYS A 256 30.13 27.36 -13.07
N GLU A 257 31.41 27.81 -13.02
CA GLU A 257 32.05 28.52 -14.12
C GLU A 257 32.61 27.49 -15.11
N GLY A 258 32.02 27.37 -16.30
CA GLY A 258 32.47 26.46 -17.35
C GLY A 258 31.35 25.74 -18.10
N GLU A 259 31.75 24.86 -19.01
CA GLU A 259 30.80 24.05 -19.77
C GLU A 259 30.21 22.93 -18.89
N ILE A 260 28.91 22.92 -18.73
CA ILE A 260 28.20 21.88 -17.98
C ILE A 260 27.97 20.66 -18.90
N THR A 261 28.64 19.57 -18.59
CA THR A 261 28.48 18.33 -19.36
C THR A 261 27.21 17.57 -18.96
N ARG A 262 26.73 16.70 -19.84
CA ARG A 262 25.59 15.83 -19.55
C ARG A 262 25.85 14.92 -18.34
N ASP A 263 27.07 14.45 -18.18
CA ASP A 263 27.45 13.62 -17.03
C ASP A 263 27.34 14.39 -15.71
N MET A 264 27.79 15.63 -15.68
CA MET A 264 27.63 16.52 -14.52
C MET A 264 26.16 16.76 -14.16
N LEU A 265 25.25 16.79 -15.14
CA LEU A 265 23.80 16.94 -14.91
C LEU A 265 23.17 15.69 -14.31
N LEU A 266 23.65 14.51 -14.67
CA LEU A 266 23.02 13.25 -14.30
C LEU A 266 23.69 12.51 -13.14
N THR A 267 24.89 12.94 -12.71
CA THR A 267 25.64 12.31 -11.61
C THR A 267 25.58 13.18 -10.36
N ILE A 268 24.85 12.70 -9.36
CA ILE A 268 24.76 13.34 -8.04
C ILE A 268 26.03 13.03 -7.26
N THR A 269 26.74 14.06 -6.83
CA THR A 269 27.93 14.00 -5.99
C THR A 269 27.63 14.58 -4.61
N GLU A 270 28.56 14.44 -3.65
CA GLU A 270 28.47 15.02 -2.31
C GLU A 270 28.39 16.57 -2.33
#